data_26fb5fe64bf2d030b6bd6b892f383355
#
_entry.id   26fb5fe64bf2d030b6bd6b892f383355
#
_cell.length_a   1.000
_cell.length_b   1.000
_cell.length_c   1.000
_cell.angle_alpha   90.00
_cell.angle_beta   90.00
_cell.angle_gamma   90.00
#
_symmetry.space_group_name_H-M   'P 1'
#
loop_
_entity.id
_entity.type
_entity.pdbx_description
1 polymer ?
#
loop_
_entity_poly.entity_id
_entity_poly.type
_entity_poly.pdbx_seq_one_letter_code
_entity_poly.pdbx_strand_id
1 'polypeptide(L)'
;VVKTKQHLTLLDDLKETFANLREYKVKLNPEKCVFGVPAGKLLGFLVSERGIEANPEKIKAIERMRKPARLRDVQKFTGCLASVSRFLSRLGERALPLYQLMKKTSLFEWNGKADEAFQDLKRMLSTAPVLAAPTDKEPLLLYIAATSRAVSTVLVVERPEKGKIQAVQRPVYYLSEVLSISKQNYPHYQKMCYGVYFTAKKLKQYFQEHVVTVVSTAPIGEIIGCRDASGRVAKWAIQLAGHTILYEPRTTIKSQALADFLVDWTETQYLPPPPDSTHWRMHFDGSKMRLGLGAGIVLSSPKGDRLRYALQIHFAASNNVAEYEALVHGLRLAKELGIRRILCYGDSDLVVQQCSGEWDARDSNMASYRFLVQKLSGSFEGCEFLHVPRAENKAGNTLAKIASSRQAIPSGISLEH
;
A
#
# COMPACT_ATOMS: atom_id res chain seq x y z
N VAL A 1 16.50 27.40 -12.04
CA VAL A 1 16.27 26.96 -13.42
C VAL A 1 15.15 27.79 -13.99
N VAL A 2 15.39 28.41 -15.14
CA VAL A 2 14.39 29.14 -15.89
C VAL A 2 13.84 28.19 -16.94
N LYS A 3 12.52 27.94 -16.93
CA LYS A 3 11.82 27.10 -17.90
C LYS A 3 10.79 27.97 -18.60
N THR A 4 10.94 28.15 -19.90
CA THR A 4 9.97 28.89 -20.72
C THR A 4 9.08 27.93 -21.50
N LYS A 5 7.80 28.28 -21.68
CA LYS A 5 6.86 27.47 -22.48
C LYS A 5 6.92 27.85 -23.98
N GLN A 6 7.29 29.08 -24.27
CA GLN A 6 7.36 29.62 -25.64
C GLN A 6 8.76 30.12 -25.91
N HIS A 7 9.34 29.71 -27.01
CA HIS A 7 10.70 30.10 -27.41
C HIS A 7 10.94 31.62 -27.40
N LEU A 8 9.92 32.40 -27.75
CA LEU A 8 9.98 33.87 -27.85
C LEU A 8 10.08 34.57 -26.47
N THR A 9 9.62 33.96 -25.39
CA THR A 9 9.62 34.58 -24.04
C THR A 9 10.90 34.31 -23.25
N LEU A 10 11.81 33.46 -23.75
CA LEU A 10 13.02 33.06 -23.01
C LEU A 10 13.87 34.26 -22.56
N LEU A 11 14.04 35.26 -23.42
CA LEU A 11 14.85 36.43 -23.10
C LEU A 11 14.22 37.30 -22.02
N ASP A 12 12.91 37.42 -22.00
CA ASP A 12 12.18 38.21 -21.00
C ASP A 12 12.16 37.49 -19.64
N ASP A 13 11.92 36.19 -19.63
CA ASP A 13 12.04 35.33 -18.44
C ASP A 13 13.45 35.38 -17.81
N LEU A 14 14.48 35.44 -18.68
CA LEU A 14 15.89 35.59 -18.23
C LEU A 14 16.16 37.00 -17.68
N LYS A 15 15.66 38.07 -18.31
CA LYS A 15 15.78 39.44 -17.82
C LYS A 15 15.16 39.58 -16.42
N GLU A 16 13.95 39.09 -16.23
CA GLU A 16 13.28 39.09 -14.94
C GLU A 16 14.10 38.31 -13.89
N THR A 17 14.56 37.12 -14.25
CA THR A 17 15.39 36.30 -13.36
C THR A 17 16.67 37.04 -12.95
N PHE A 18 17.36 37.67 -13.89
CA PHE A 18 18.60 38.42 -13.59
C PHE A 18 18.32 39.69 -12.79
N ALA A 19 17.16 40.35 -12.97
CA ALA A 19 16.74 41.47 -12.14
C ALA A 19 16.60 41.06 -10.69
N ASN A 20 15.84 39.96 -10.43
CA ASN A 20 15.65 39.41 -9.10
C ASN A 20 16.99 38.96 -8.46
N LEU A 21 17.90 38.32 -9.21
CA LEU A 21 19.21 37.92 -8.69
C LEU A 21 20.04 39.12 -8.28
N ARG A 22 19.97 40.25 -9.02
CA ARG A 22 20.68 41.51 -8.68
C ARG A 22 20.10 42.15 -7.42
N GLU A 23 18.77 42.20 -7.30
CA GLU A 23 18.08 42.72 -6.12
C GLU A 23 18.54 41.99 -4.86
N TYR A 24 18.56 40.64 -4.90
CA TYR A 24 18.96 39.80 -3.76
C TYR A 24 20.49 39.60 -3.67
N LYS A 25 21.29 40.31 -4.48
CA LYS A 25 22.79 40.22 -4.52
C LYS A 25 23.33 38.80 -4.68
N VAL A 26 22.60 37.91 -5.39
CA VAL A 26 23.03 36.56 -5.68
C VAL A 26 24.00 36.54 -6.84
N LYS A 27 25.17 35.94 -6.65
CA LYS A 27 26.18 35.77 -7.69
C LYS A 27 26.07 34.43 -8.36
N LEU A 28 26.09 34.39 -9.69
CA LEU A 28 26.11 33.16 -10.47
C LEU A 28 27.58 32.80 -10.82
N ASN A 29 27.87 31.50 -10.92
CA ASN A 29 29.10 31.02 -11.51
C ASN A 29 28.88 30.78 -13.02
N PRO A 30 29.48 31.57 -13.92
CA PRO A 30 29.26 31.46 -15.36
C PRO A 30 29.61 30.08 -15.92
N GLU A 31 30.67 29.46 -15.41
CA GLU A 31 31.15 28.13 -15.85
C GLU A 31 30.13 27.00 -15.59
N LYS A 32 29.22 27.23 -14.63
CA LYS A 32 28.15 26.27 -14.29
C LYS A 32 26.80 26.62 -14.89
N CYS A 33 26.70 27.75 -15.59
CA CYS A 33 25.48 28.19 -16.25
C CYS A 33 25.42 27.61 -17.67
N VAL A 34 24.27 27.06 -18.01
CA VAL A 34 24.00 26.55 -19.35
C VAL A 34 22.68 27.14 -19.82
N PHE A 35 22.63 27.69 -21.02
CA PHE A 35 21.52 28.41 -21.60
C PHE A 35 21.04 27.73 -22.91
N GLY A 36 19.75 27.81 -23.21
CA GLY A 36 19.18 27.40 -24.49
C GLY A 36 19.32 25.92 -24.79
N VAL A 37 19.24 25.06 -23.77
CA VAL A 37 19.34 23.60 -23.92
C VAL A 37 17.99 22.92 -23.74
N PRO A 38 17.69 21.87 -24.54
CA PRO A 38 16.43 21.13 -24.43
C PRO A 38 16.37 20.25 -23.16
N ALA A 39 17.52 19.96 -22.54
CA ALA A 39 17.62 19.20 -21.31
C ALA A 39 18.80 19.67 -20.48
N GLY A 40 18.63 19.72 -19.16
CA GLY A 40 19.66 20.18 -18.23
C GLY A 40 19.76 19.32 -16.97
N LYS A 41 20.97 19.22 -16.41
CA LYS A 41 21.21 18.57 -15.11
C LYS A 41 20.79 19.51 -13.98
N LEU A 42 19.82 19.11 -13.17
CA LEU A 42 19.34 19.86 -12.02
C LEU A 42 19.28 18.96 -10.79
N LEU A 43 19.94 19.36 -9.70
CA LEU A 43 19.95 18.63 -8.42
C LEU A 43 20.26 17.12 -8.55
N GLY A 44 21.08 16.77 -9.55
CA GLY A 44 21.47 15.39 -9.79
C GLY A 44 20.49 14.57 -10.61
N PHE A 45 19.52 15.21 -11.27
CA PHE A 45 18.58 14.65 -12.22
C PHE A 45 18.75 15.29 -13.59
N LEU A 46 18.30 14.62 -14.64
CA LEU A 46 18.17 15.21 -15.97
C LEU A 46 16.72 15.66 -16.14
N VAL A 47 16.53 16.96 -16.38
CA VAL A 47 15.20 17.56 -16.63
C VAL A 47 15.10 17.90 -18.10
N SER A 48 14.07 17.42 -18.76
CA SER A 48 13.77 17.63 -20.18
C SER A 48 12.29 17.94 -20.38
N GLU A 49 11.89 18.18 -21.62
CA GLU A 49 10.47 18.30 -21.97
C GLU A 49 9.69 17.02 -21.65
N ARG A 50 10.31 15.85 -21.79
CA ARG A 50 9.68 14.55 -21.48
C ARG A 50 9.40 14.36 -20.01
N GLY A 51 10.11 15.05 -19.12
CA GLY A 51 9.97 14.95 -17.67
C GLY A 51 11.33 14.92 -16.94
N ILE A 52 11.35 14.19 -15.83
CA ILE A 52 12.52 14.06 -14.95
C ILE A 52 13.08 12.64 -15.10
N GLU A 53 14.36 12.55 -15.44
CA GLU A 53 15.08 11.28 -15.62
C GLU A 53 16.21 11.16 -14.59
N ALA A 54 16.53 9.94 -14.21
CA ALA A 54 17.72 9.70 -13.38
C ALA A 54 18.99 10.07 -14.17
N ASN A 55 19.97 10.67 -13.48
CA ASN A 55 21.21 11.05 -14.14
C ASN A 55 21.93 9.82 -14.72
N PRO A 56 22.16 9.76 -16.05
CA PRO A 56 22.79 8.61 -16.70
C PRO A 56 24.18 8.25 -16.13
N GLU A 57 24.94 9.24 -15.67
CA GLU A 57 26.26 9.01 -15.05
C GLU A 57 26.12 8.26 -13.72
N LYS A 58 25.09 8.61 -12.92
CA LYS A 58 24.80 7.90 -11.67
C LYS A 58 24.35 6.46 -11.94
N ILE A 59 23.48 6.26 -12.94
CA ILE A 59 23.03 4.92 -13.34
C ILE A 59 24.22 4.08 -13.76
N LYS A 60 25.06 4.58 -14.70
CA LYS A 60 26.27 3.88 -15.14
C LYS A 60 27.23 3.58 -13.99
N ALA A 61 27.38 4.49 -13.02
CA ALA A 61 28.21 4.26 -11.85
C ALA A 61 27.68 3.10 -10.98
N ILE A 62 26.36 2.99 -10.80
CA ILE A 62 25.73 1.90 -10.05
C ILE A 62 25.81 0.58 -10.84
N GLU A 63 25.58 0.60 -12.13
CA GLU A 63 25.69 -0.58 -13.01
C GLU A 63 27.11 -1.19 -13.00
N ARG A 64 28.14 -0.35 -12.96
CA ARG A 64 29.55 -0.77 -12.91
C ARG A 64 29.99 -1.28 -11.54
N MET A 65 29.17 -1.12 -10.49
CA MET A 65 29.53 -1.63 -9.16
C MET A 65 29.67 -3.15 -9.20
N ARG A 66 30.77 -3.64 -8.66
CA ARG A 66 31.03 -5.08 -8.50
C ARG A 66 30.19 -5.61 -7.33
N LYS A 67 30.02 -6.93 -7.30
CA LYS A 67 29.40 -7.65 -6.18
C LYS A 67 30.06 -7.22 -4.86
N PRO A 68 29.29 -6.81 -3.87
CA PRO A 68 29.79 -6.41 -2.57
C PRO A 68 30.54 -7.53 -1.86
N ALA A 69 31.79 -7.26 -1.45
CA ALA A 69 32.62 -8.18 -0.69
C ALA A 69 32.62 -7.88 0.81
N ARG A 70 32.18 -6.67 1.20
CA ARG A 70 32.18 -6.19 2.60
C ARG A 70 30.95 -5.36 2.86
N LEU A 71 30.58 -5.24 4.13
CA LEU A 71 29.46 -4.42 4.60
C LEU A 71 29.51 -2.98 4.03
N ARG A 72 30.70 -2.37 3.98
CA ARG A 72 30.90 -1.02 3.45
C ARG A 72 30.48 -0.89 1.98
N ASP A 73 30.66 -1.95 1.19
CA ASP A 73 30.29 -1.97 -0.23
C ASP A 73 28.77 -1.99 -0.37
N VAL A 74 28.05 -2.74 0.51
CA VAL A 74 26.58 -2.73 0.58
C VAL A 74 26.07 -1.36 0.98
N GLN A 75 26.66 -0.74 1.99
CA GLN A 75 26.31 0.63 2.41
C GLN A 75 26.50 1.63 1.28
N LYS A 76 27.61 1.53 0.53
CA LYS A 76 27.87 2.39 -0.62
C LYS A 76 26.80 2.18 -1.71
N PHE A 77 26.47 0.93 -2.04
CA PHE A 77 25.46 0.63 -3.04
C PHE A 77 24.08 1.15 -2.62
N THR A 78 23.62 0.85 -1.40
CA THR A 78 22.32 1.32 -0.88
C THR A 78 22.26 2.84 -0.76
N GLY A 79 23.36 3.51 -0.43
CA GLY A 79 23.48 4.96 -0.44
C GLY A 79 23.32 5.56 -1.85
N CYS A 80 23.90 4.92 -2.86
CA CYS A 80 23.70 5.31 -4.26
C CYS A 80 22.23 5.12 -4.69
N LEU A 81 21.60 4.00 -4.31
CA LEU A 81 20.16 3.75 -4.57
C LEU A 81 19.27 4.82 -3.94
N ALA A 82 19.59 5.26 -2.72
CA ALA A 82 18.83 6.31 -2.05
C ALA A 82 18.78 7.61 -2.87
N SER A 83 19.86 7.94 -3.60
CA SER A 83 19.90 9.14 -4.45
C SER A 83 19.04 9.08 -5.71
N VAL A 84 18.60 7.88 -6.12
CA VAL A 84 17.74 7.62 -7.28
C VAL A 84 16.43 6.91 -6.89
N SER A 85 16.14 6.85 -5.60
CA SER A 85 15.02 6.10 -5.03
C SER A 85 13.64 6.48 -5.60
N ARG A 86 13.47 7.75 -6.00
CA ARG A 86 12.22 8.24 -6.60
C ARG A 86 11.85 7.58 -7.95
N PHE A 87 12.79 6.90 -8.59
CA PHE A 87 12.59 6.19 -9.87
C PHE A 87 12.36 4.69 -9.68
N LEU A 88 12.56 4.18 -8.45
CA LEU A 88 12.52 2.75 -8.16
C LEU A 88 11.23 2.35 -7.46
N SER A 89 10.42 1.58 -8.16
CA SER A 89 9.21 1.02 -7.57
C SER A 89 9.56 -0.01 -6.48
N ARG A 90 8.84 0.02 -5.34
CA ARG A 90 8.96 -0.96 -4.24
C ARG A 90 10.41 -1.15 -3.73
N LEU A 91 11.22 -0.10 -3.76
CA LEU A 91 12.64 -0.16 -3.38
C LEU A 91 12.85 -0.79 -1.99
N GLY A 92 12.04 -0.42 -0.99
CA GLY A 92 12.16 -0.93 0.37
C GLY A 92 12.03 -2.46 0.45
N GLU A 93 11.08 -3.02 -0.30
CA GLU A 93 10.87 -4.47 -0.36
C GLU A 93 11.99 -5.19 -1.13
N ARG A 94 12.33 -4.68 -2.32
CA ARG A 94 13.36 -5.27 -3.19
C ARG A 94 14.76 -5.21 -2.58
N ALA A 95 15.08 -4.11 -1.88
CA ALA A 95 16.36 -3.95 -1.19
C ALA A 95 16.40 -4.60 0.20
N LEU A 96 15.31 -5.22 0.66
CA LEU A 96 15.22 -5.82 1.99
C LEU A 96 16.36 -6.82 2.30
N PRO A 97 16.75 -7.74 1.38
CA PRO A 97 17.87 -8.65 1.63
C PRO A 97 19.18 -7.91 1.90
N LEU A 98 19.42 -6.78 1.20
CA LEU A 98 20.61 -5.95 1.41
C LEU A 98 20.55 -5.20 2.74
N TYR A 99 19.39 -4.69 3.14
CA TYR A 99 19.20 -4.04 4.45
C TYR A 99 19.36 -5.03 5.61
N GLN A 100 19.02 -6.30 5.42
CA GLN A 100 19.24 -7.34 6.43
C GLN A 100 20.73 -7.57 6.69
N LEU A 101 21.59 -7.52 5.65
CA LEU A 101 23.05 -7.65 5.79
C LEU A 101 23.67 -6.47 6.57
N MET A 102 22.98 -5.33 6.64
CA MET A 102 23.47 -4.14 7.35
C MET A 102 23.09 -4.11 8.84
N LYS A 103 22.34 -5.08 9.34
CA LYS A 103 22.01 -5.17 10.77
C LYS A 103 23.25 -5.54 11.58
N LYS A 104 23.46 -4.85 12.72
CA LYS A 104 24.64 -5.04 13.60
C LYS A 104 24.77 -6.44 14.22
N THR A 105 23.72 -7.24 14.18
CA THR A 105 23.67 -8.57 14.84
C THR A 105 24.10 -9.72 13.94
N SER A 106 24.38 -9.50 12.66
CA SER A 106 24.77 -10.53 11.71
C SER A 106 26.22 -10.39 11.26
N LEU A 107 26.95 -11.49 11.22
CA LEU A 107 28.20 -11.57 10.45
C LEU A 107 27.87 -11.28 8.97
N PHE A 108 28.73 -10.53 8.31
CA PHE A 108 28.54 -10.23 6.89
C PHE A 108 28.75 -11.52 6.06
N GLU A 109 27.67 -12.05 5.51
CA GLU A 109 27.69 -13.18 4.60
C GLU A 109 26.82 -12.87 3.38
N TRP A 110 27.45 -12.81 2.20
CA TRP A 110 26.74 -12.55 0.96
C TRP A 110 26.03 -13.84 0.47
N ASN A 111 24.71 -13.84 0.50
CA ASN A 111 23.89 -14.99 0.12
C ASN A 111 23.20 -14.80 -1.24
N GLY A 112 22.58 -15.85 -1.77
CA GLY A 112 21.88 -15.84 -3.07
C GLY A 112 20.77 -14.80 -3.13
N LYS A 113 19.98 -14.60 -2.05
CA LYS A 113 18.90 -13.59 -2.01
C LYS A 113 19.43 -12.16 -2.13
N ALA A 114 20.61 -11.89 -1.54
CA ALA A 114 21.25 -10.59 -1.67
C ALA A 114 21.79 -10.38 -3.09
N ASP A 115 22.30 -11.44 -3.73
CA ASP A 115 22.77 -11.37 -5.11
C ASP A 115 21.63 -11.13 -6.09
N GLU A 116 20.51 -11.85 -5.95
CA GLU A 116 19.30 -11.62 -6.74
C GLU A 116 18.78 -10.18 -6.58
N ALA A 117 18.67 -9.68 -5.34
CA ALA A 117 18.24 -8.32 -5.07
C ALA A 117 19.21 -7.28 -5.69
N PHE A 118 20.51 -7.52 -5.62
CA PHE A 118 21.51 -6.66 -6.21
C PHE A 118 21.39 -6.59 -7.73
N GLN A 119 21.21 -7.71 -8.41
CA GLN A 119 21.06 -7.77 -9.88
C GLN A 119 19.71 -7.18 -10.32
N ASP A 120 18.63 -7.48 -9.60
CA ASP A 120 17.28 -6.95 -9.89
C ASP A 120 17.28 -5.42 -9.81
N LEU A 121 17.83 -4.83 -8.74
CA LEU A 121 17.91 -3.39 -8.57
C LEU A 121 18.77 -2.70 -9.64
N LYS A 122 19.86 -3.32 -10.09
CA LYS A 122 20.66 -2.82 -11.22
C LYS A 122 19.87 -2.84 -12.53
N ARG A 123 19.13 -3.92 -12.80
CA ARG A 123 18.27 -4.06 -13.98
C ARG A 123 17.16 -3.02 -14.00
N MET A 124 16.51 -2.79 -12.85
CA MET A 124 15.47 -1.76 -12.74
C MET A 124 16.00 -0.35 -13.03
N LEU A 125 17.23 -0.06 -12.66
CA LEU A 125 17.83 1.25 -12.94
C LEU A 125 18.10 1.46 -14.42
N SER A 126 18.50 0.43 -15.17
CA SER A 126 18.72 0.53 -16.62
C SER A 126 17.41 0.77 -17.39
N THR A 127 16.27 0.38 -16.81
CA THR A 127 14.92 0.59 -17.37
C THR A 127 14.10 1.62 -16.60
N ALA A 128 14.75 2.48 -15.81
CA ALA A 128 14.07 3.44 -14.95
C ALA A 128 13.11 4.33 -15.75
N PRO A 129 11.87 4.52 -15.30
CA PRO A 129 10.88 5.32 -16.00
C PRO A 129 11.25 6.81 -15.98
N VAL A 130 10.80 7.53 -17.01
CA VAL A 130 10.79 8.99 -17.00
C VAL A 130 9.63 9.43 -16.11
N LEU A 131 9.93 10.22 -15.07
CA LEU A 131 8.91 10.75 -14.17
C LEU A 131 8.27 11.99 -14.77
N ALA A 132 6.94 12.06 -14.69
CA ALA A 132 6.20 13.24 -15.11
C ALA A 132 6.37 14.38 -14.09
N ALA A 133 6.52 15.60 -14.57
CA ALA A 133 6.36 16.79 -13.74
C ALA A 133 4.88 17.21 -13.78
N PRO A 134 4.15 17.27 -12.65
CA PRO A 134 2.79 17.76 -12.64
C PRO A 134 2.73 19.22 -13.08
N THR A 135 1.64 19.59 -13.75
CA THR A 135 1.31 20.99 -14.02
C THR A 135 0.54 21.60 -12.84
N ASP A 136 0.42 22.91 -12.80
CA ASP A 136 -0.27 23.61 -11.71
C ASP A 136 -1.70 23.02 -11.50
N LYS A 137 -2.03 22.69 -10.25
CA LYS A 137 -3.31 22.12 -9.81
C LYS A 137 -3.76 20.84 -10.53
N GLU A 138 -2.88 20.18 -11.27
CA GLU A 138 -3.20 18.90 -11.94
C GLU A 138 -3.55 17.84 -10.89
N PRO A 139 -4.69 17.11 -11.04
CA PRO A 139 -5.05 16.04 -10.11
C PRO A 139 -4.02 14.91 -10.10
N LEU A 140 -3.71 14.41 -8.91
CA LEU A 140 -2.77 13.30 -8.74
C LEU A 140 -3.50 12.05 -8.22
N LEU A 141 -3.07 10.89 -8.69
CA LEU A 141 -3.52 9.60 -8.17
C LEU A 141 -2.42 9.02 -7.27
N LEU A 142 -2.82 8.51 -6.10
CA LEU A 142 -1.92 7.82 -5.17
C LEU A 142 -2.28 6.34 -5.09
N TYR A 143 -1.36 5.49 -5.50
CA TYR A 143 -1.46 4.04 -5.32
C TYR A 143 -0.58 3.58 -4.17
N ILE A 144 -1.06 2.59 -3.42
CA ILE A 144 -0.40 2.09 -2.22
C ILE A 144 -0.32 0.57 -2.28
N ALA A 145 0.85 0.04 -1.96
CA ALA A 145 1.09 -1.38 -1.75
C ALA A 145 1.73 -1.58 -0.38
N ALA A 146 1.21 -2.51 0.40
CA ALA A 146 1.73 -2.85 1.71
C ALA A 146 1.97 -4.36 1.82
N THR A 147 3.15 -4.73 2.30
CA THR A 147 3.52 -6.10 2.63
C THR A 147 3.70 -6.24 4.15
N SER A 148 4.04 -7.43 4.62
CA SER A 148 4.39 -7.64 6.02
C SER A 148 5.54 -6.75 6.50
N ARG A 149 6.48 -6.36 5.60
CA ARG A 149 7.74 -5.71 5.96
C ARG A 149 7.97 -4.33 5.35
N ALA A 150 7.19 -3.93 4.34
CA ALA A 150 7.39 -2.67 3.64
C ALA A 150 6.06 -2.04 3.22
N VAL A 151 6.06 -0.72 3.11
CA VAL A 151 4.99 0.05 2.46
C VAL A 151 5.60 0.83 1.31
N SER A 152 4.97 0.77 0.16
CA SER A 152 5.39 1.47 -1.06
C SER A 152 4.22 2.24 -1.64
N THR A 153 4.51 3.43 -2.17
CA THR A 153 3.50 4.28 -2.78
C THR A 153 4.01 4.88 -4.08
N VAL A 154 3.11 5.21 -4.98
CA VAL A 154 3.43 5.95 -6.21
C VAL A 154 2.40 7.04 -6.45
N LEU A 155 2.89 8.26 -6.69
CA LEU A 155 2.09 9.35 -7.23
C LEU A 155 2.12 9.29 -8.75
N VAL A 156 0.96 9.50 -9.36
CA VAL A 156 0.73 9.35 -10.80
C VAL A 156 -0.11 10.51 -11.31
N VAL A 157 0.18 10.98 -12.52
CA VAL A 157 -0.70 11.85 -13.32
C VAL A 157 -1.37 11.03 -14.40
N GLU A 158 -2.60 11.39 -14.75
CA GLU A 158 -3.34 10.76 -15.85
C GLU A 158 -3.57 11.80 -16.95
N ARG A 159 -2.97 11.56 -18.12
CA ARG A 159 -3.01 12.52 -19.26
C ARG A 159 -3.49 11.84 -20.53
N PRO A 160 -4.34 12.53 -21.33
CA PRO A 160 -4.68 12.05 -22.68
C PRO A 160 -3.44 12.07 -23.56
N GLU A 161 -3.22 11.02 -24.33
CA GLU A 161 -2.16 10.93 -25.35
C GLU A 161 -2.76 10.80 -26.75
N LYS A 162 -2.18 11.52 -27.72
CA LYS A 162 -2.62 11.43 -29.12
C LYS A 162 -2.51 9.98 -29.61
N GLY A 163 -3.58 9.44 -30.16
CA GLY A 163 -3.63 8.07 -30.68
C GLY A 163 -4.00 7.00 -29.66
N LYS A 164 -4.27 7.36 -28.40
CA LYS A 164 -4.78 6.43 -27.38
C LYS A 164 -6.19 6.81 -26.97
N ILE A 165 -7.08 5.83 -26.90
CA ILE A 165 -8.50 6.02 -26.50
C ILE A 165 -8.59 6.34 -25.00
N GLN A 166 -7.70 5.76 -24.20
CA GLN A 166 -7.66 5.97 -22.75
C GLN A 166 -6.50 6.87 -22.36
N ALA A 167 -6.72 7.68 -21.32
CA ALA A 167 -5.68 8.48 -20.70
C ALA A 167 -4.56 7.58 -20.15
N VAL A 168 -3.32 8.01 -20.32
CA VAL A 168 -2.13 7.27 -19.89
C VAL A 168 -1.68 7.77 -18.53
N GLN A 169 -1.44 6.84 -17.63
CA GLN A 169 -0.92 7.11 -16.31
C GLN A 169 0.61 7.13 -16.33
N ARG A 170 1.19 8.24 -15.86
CA ARG A 170 2.64 8.43 -15.78
C ARG A 170 3.07 8.64 -14.35
N PRO A 171 4.10 7.93 -13.86
CA PRO A 171 4.59 8.09 -12.50
C PRO A 171 5.22 9.47 -12.31
N VAL A 172 4.93 10.08 -11.16
CA VAL A 172 5.52 11.34 -10.70
C VAL A 172 6.60 11.06 -9.67
N TYR A 173 6.32 10.15 -8.74
CA TYR A 173 7.22 9.85 -7.63
C TYR A 173 6.95 8.47 -7.03
N TYR A 174 7.96 7.64 -6.94
CA TYR A 174 7.92 6.41 -6.14
C TYR A 174 8.45 6.66 -4.74
N LEU A 175 7.78 6.12 -3.75
CA LEU A 175 8.18 6.17 -2.35
C LEU A 175 8.11 4.76 -1.75
N SER A 176 9.06 4.41 -0.89
CA SER A 176 9.05 3.13 -0.20
C SER A 176 9.72 3.24 1.16
N GLU A 177 9.16 2.55 2.16
CA GLU A 177 9.71 2.46 3.51
C GLU A 177 9.72 1.00 3.97
N VAL A 178 10.85 0.55 4.51
CA VAL A 178 10.92 -0.71 5.27
C VAL A 178 10.36 -0.45 6.66
N LEU A 179 9.35 -1.22 7.03
CA LEU A 179 8.66 -1.04 8.32
C LEU A 179 9.55 -1.46 9.48
N SER A 180 9.59 -0.65 10.52
CA SER A 180 10.18 -1.02 11.81
C SER A 180 9.41 -2.21 12.42
N ILE A 181 10.03 -2.96 13.34
CA ILE A 181 9.41 -4.13 13.99
C ILE A 181 8.02 -3.80 14.53
N SER A 182 7.87 -2.64 15.19
CA SER A 182 6.59 -2.18 15.71
C SER A 182 5.53 -1.90 14.65
N LYS A 183 5.94 -1.41 13.46
CA LYS A 183 5.04 -1.15 12.33
C LYS A 183 4.73 -2.42 11.52
N GLN A 184 5.59 -3.42 11.57
CA GLN A 184 5.34 -4.72 10.93
C GLN A 184 4.12 -5.41 11.52
N ASN A 185 3.87 -5.19 12.82
CA ASN A 185 2.70 -5.72 13.54
C ASN A 185 1.41 -4.92 13.32
N TYR A 186 1.42 -3.89 12.46
CA TYR A 186 0.18 -3.20 12.11
C TYR A 186 -0.69 -4.11 11.23
N PRO A 187 -2.00 -4.20 11.49
CA PRO A 187 -2.94 -4.80 10.56
C PRO A 187 -2.81 -4.19 9.16
N HIS A 188 -3.17 -4.96 8.14
CA HIS A 188 -2.97 -4.52 6.74
C HIS A 188 -3.59 -3.15 6.45
N TYR A 189 -4.83 -2.92 6.91
CA TYR A 189 -5.50 -1.63 6.73
C TYR A 189 -4.74 -0.47 7.37
N GLN A 190 -4.14 -0.67 8.56
CA GLN A 190 -3.31 0.35 9.21
C GLN A 190 -2.03 0.64 8.42
N LYS A 191 -1.42 -0.38 7.80
CA LYS A 191 -0.27 -0.19 6.89
C LYS A 191 -0.67 0.63 5.67
N MET A 192 -1.86 0.40 5.11
CA MET A 192 -2.41 1.17 4.00
C MET A 192 -2.67 2.63 4.40
N CYS A 193 -3.36 2.87 5.52
CA CYS A 193 -3.56 4.23 6.07
C CYS A 193 -2.22 4.91 6.38
N TYR A 194 -1.25 4.15 6.93
CA TYR A 194 0.11 4.63 7.14
C TYR A 194 0.78 5.04 5.84
N GLY A 195 0.55 4.32 4.74
CA GLY A 195 1.05 4.65 3.41
C GLY A 195 0.57 6.04 2.94
N VAL A 196 -0.72 6.38 3.13
CA VAL A 196 -1.24 7.71 2.83
C VAL A 196 -0.54 8.77 3.68
N TYR A 197 -0.52 8.57 4.99
CA TYR A 197 0.11 9.48 5.94
C TYR A 197 1.60 9.70 5.65
N PHE A 198 2.35 8.62 5.43
CA PHE A 198 3.77 8.64 5.13
C PHE A 198 4.06 9.44 3.85
N THR A 199 3.25 9.22 2.81
CA THR A 199 3.40 9.92 1.53
C THR A 199 3.09 11.40 1.67
N ALA A 200 1.98 11.77 2.31
CA ALA A 200 1.62 13.16 2.56
C ALA A 200 2.71 13.90 3.36
N LYS A 201 3.28 13.25 4.37
CA LYS A 201 4.38 13.80 5.17
C LYS A 201 5.67 14.01 4.36
N LYS A 202 6.04 13.04 3.50
CA LYS A 202 7.27 13.08 2.71
C LYS A 202 7.16 13.98 1.48
N LEU A 203 5.99 14.03 0.89
CA LEU A 203 5.71 14.78 -0.34
C LEU A 203 4.73 15.94 -0.08
N LYS A 204 4.91 16.64 1.04
CA LYS A 204 4.02 17.69 1.53
C LYS A 204 3.66 18.73 0.45
N GLN A 205 4.61 19.16 -0.37
CA GLN A 205 4.39 20.14 -1.43
C GLN A 205 3.34 19.68 -2.44
N TYR A 206 3.42 18.40 -2.88
CA TYR A 206 2.42 17.85 -3.80
C TYR A 206 1.02 17.84 -3.20
N PHE A 207 0.90 17.50 -1.91
CA PHE A 207 -0.41 17.48 -1.23
C PHE A 207 -0.94 18.87 -0.88
N GLN A 208 -0.11 19.91 -0.91
CA GLN A 208 -0.52 21.30 -0.72
C GLN A 208 -0.98 21.94 -2.02
N GLU A 209 -0.36 21.59 -3.14
CA GLU A 209 -0.60 22.23 -4.45
C GLU A 209 -1.62 21.49 -5.30
N HIS A 210 -1.85 20.18 -5.03
CA HIS A 210 -2.67 19.31 -5.87
C HIS A 210 -3.75 18.61 -5.06
N VAL A 211 -4.88 18.30 -5.71
CA VAL A 211 -5.86 17.34 -5.21
C VAL A 211 -5.30 15.94 -5.42
N VAL A 212 -5.22 15.15 -4.35
CA VAL A 212 -4.69 13.78 -4.40
C VAL A 212 -5.82 12.77 -4.20
N THR A 213 -6.06 11.94 -5.20
CA THR A 213 -7.02 10.84 -5.11
C THR A 213 -6.29 9.56 -4.74
N VAL A 214 -6.60 9.01 -3.58
CA VAL A 214 -6.08 7.70 -3.11
C VAL A 214 -6.88 6.60 -3.76
N VAL A 215 -6.22 5.75 -4.57
CA VAL A 215 -6.85 4.63 -5.28
C VAL A 215 -6.43 3.33 -4.60
N SER A 216 -7.40 2.64 -3.99
CA SER A 216 -7.12 1.44 -3.18
C SER A 216 -8.24 0.42 -3.28
N THR A 217 -7.91 -0.86 -3.05
CA THR A 217 -8.90 -1.93 -2.86
C THR A 217 -9.42 -2.00 -1.42
N ALA A 218 -8.74 -1.33 -0.48
CA ALA A 218 -9.17 -1.20 0.90
C ALA A 218 -9.98 0.09 1.10
N PRO A 219 -10.98 0.12 1.99
CA PRO A 219 -11.84 1.27 2.25
C PRO A 219 -11.13 2.33 3.12
N ILE A 220 -9.97 2.81 2.63
CA ILE A 220 -9.10 3.73 3.38
C ILE A 220 -9.84 5.02 3.73
N GLY A 221 -10.70 5.52 2.83
CA GLY A 221 -11.47 6.74 3.04
C GLY A 221 -12.45 6.63 4.20
N GLU A 222 -13.14 5.50 4.32
CA GLU A 222 -14.05 5.22 5.43
C GLU A 222 -13.32 5.07 6.76
N ILE A 223 -12.16 4.36 6.73
CA ILE A 223 -11.34 4.13 7.92
C ILE A 223 -10.74 5.44 8.45
N ILE A 224 -10.17 6.29 7.57
CA ILE A 224 -9.57 7.58 7.97
C ILE A 224 -10.66 8.60 8.33
N GLY A 225 -11.80 8.58 7.64
CA GLY A 225 -12.93 9.49 7.88
C GLY A 225 -13.82 9.10 9.06
N CYS A 226 -13.60 7.93 9.67
CA CYS A 226 -14.39 7.48 10.81
C CYS A 226 -14.16 8.37 12.03
N ARG A 227 -15.24 9.00 12.55
CA ARG A 227 -15.16 9.88 13.74
C ARG A 227 -14.82 9.11 15.01
N ASP A 228 -15.17 7.84 15.06
CA ASP A 228 -14.93 6.94 16.20
C ASP A 228 -13.58 6.19 16.08
N ALA A 229 -12.79 6.50 15.05
CA ALA A 229 -11.45 5.95 14.92
C ALA A 229 -10.61 6.33 16.14
N SER A 230 -9.93 5.35 16.73
CA SER A 230 -9.11 5.54 17.92
C SER A 230 -7.63 5.32 17.61
N GLY A 231 -6.76 5.73 18.52
CA GLY A 231 -5.35 5.41 18.48
C GLY A 231 -4.57 6.10 17.35
N ARG A 232 -3.84 5.32 16.55
CA ARG A 232 -2.91 5.83 15.53
C ARG A 232 -3.63 6.39 14.31
N VAL A 233 -4.71 5.73 13.88
CA VAL A 233 -5.47 6.13 12.69
C VAL A 233 -6.07 7.51 12.89
N ALA A 234 -6.64 7.80 14.07
CA ALA A 234 -7.14 9.13 14.41
C ALA A 234 -6.04 10.21 14.33
N LYS A 235 -4.83 9.91 14.84
CA LYS A 235 -3.70 10.83 14.74
C LYS A 235 -3.29 11.12 13.30
N TRP A 236 -3.30 10.10 12.43
CA TRP A 236 -3.00 10.29 11.01
C TRP A 236 -4.12 11.05 10.30
N ALA A 237 -5.38 10.77 10.62
CA ALA A 237 -6.54 11.48 10.09
C ALA A 237 -6.46 12.99 10.36
N ILE A 238 -6.14 13.38 11.59
CA ILE A 238 -5.95 14.80 11.96
C ILE A 238 -4.86 15.47 11.11
N GLN A 239 -3.73 14.77 10.90
CA GLN A 239 -2.64 15.33 10.09
C GLN A 239 -2.96 15.39 8.60
N LEU A 240 -3.80 14.48 8.11
CA LEU A 240 -4.26 14.46 6.72
C LEU A 240 -5.38 15.46 6.44
N ALA A 241 -6.13 15.88 7.47
CA ALA A 241 -7.25 16.82 7.34
C ALA A 241 -6.87 18.20 6.75
N GLY A 242 -5.58 18.56 6.82
CA GLY A 242 -5.06 19.80 6.19
C GLY A 242 -4.83 19.71 4.67
N HIS A 243 -5.15 18.57 4.05
CA HIS A 243 -4.93 18.33 2.62
C HIS A 243 -6.24 17.93 1.92
N THR A 244 -6.36 18.27 0.64
CA THR A 244 -7.51 17.85 -0.19
C THR A 244 -7.23 16.44 -0.73
N ILE A 245 -7.76 15.44 -0.03
CA ILE A 245 -7.58 14.01 -0.36
C ILE A 245 -8.95 13.41 -0.68
N LEU A 246 -9.05 12.81 -1.86
CA LEU A 246 -10.20 12.03 -2.30
C LEU A 246 -9.86 10.54 -2.21
N TYR A 247 -10.86 9.69 -2.12
CA TYR A 247 -10.68 8.24 -2.01
C TYR A 247 -11.57 7.54 -3.04
N GLU A 248 -10.96 6.69 -3.86
CA GLU A 248 -11.67 5.94 -4.89
C GLU A 248 -11.28 4.46 -4.85
N PRO A 249 -12.24 3.56 -5.10
CA PRO A 249 -11.95 2.14 -5.24
C PRO A 249 -11.14 1.88 -6.52
N ARG A 250 -10.17 0.97 -6.43
CA ARG A 250 -9.38 0.57 -7.59
C ARG A 250 -10.18 -0.40 -8.46
N THR A 251 -10.50 -0.02 -9.68
CA THR A 251 -11.24 -0.83 -10.64
C THR A 251 -10.35 -1.58 -11.63
N THR A 252 -9.34 -0.92 -12.19
CA THR A 252 -8.46 -1.49 -13.22
C THR A 252 -7.02 -0.97 -13.11
N ILE A 253 -6.06 -1.74 -13.67
CA ILE A 253 -4.67 -1.31 -13.82
C ILE A 253 -4.51 -0.73 -15.23
N LYS A 254 -4.26 0.57 -15.33
CA LYS A 254 -4.25 1.30 -16.61
C LYS A 254 -2.85 1.46 -17.24
N SER A 255 -1.78 1.01 -16.58
CA SER A 255 -0.42 1.14 -17.12
C SER A 255 0.52 0.04 -16.65
N GLN A 256 1.53 -0.29 -17.50
CA GLN A 256 2.57 -1.27 -17.16
C GLN A 256 3.39 -0.85 -15.92
N ALA A 257 3.71 0.44 -15.79
CA ALA A 257 4.44 0.94 -14.62
C ALA A 257 3.67 0.71 -13.30
N LEU A 258 2.34 0.75 -13.35
CA LEU A 258 1.49 0.41 -12.22
C LEU A 258 1.33 -1.09 -12.05
N ALA A 259 1.30 -1.87 -13.13
CA ALA A 259 1.31 -3.32 -13.06
C ALA A 259 2.55 -3.81 -12.30
N ASP A 260 3.74 -3.31 -12.66
CA ASP A 260 5.00 -3.64 -11.98
C ASP A 260 5.02 -3.17 -10.51
N PHE A 261 4.35 -2.05 -10.21
CA PHE A 261 4.22 -1.55 -8.85
C PHE A 261 3.27 -2.40 -8.01
N LEU A 262 2.13 -2.77 -8.59
CA LEU A 262 1.04 -3.46 -7.89
C LEU A 262 1.22 -4.98 -7.85
N VAL A 263 2.17 -5.54 -8.61
CA VAL A 263 2.47 -6.96 -8.86
C VAL A 263 1.58 -7.95 -8.09
N ASP A 264 0.93 -8.79 -8.90
CA ASP A 264 0.30 -10.06 -8.55
C ASP A 264 -0.81 -10.02 -7.52
N TRP A 265 -1.95 -9.54 -7.99
CA TRP A 265 -3.18 -10.03 -7.46
C TRP A 265 -4.24 -10.25 -8.54
N THR A 266 -4.25 -11.43 -9.10
CA THR A 266 -5.40 -11.97 -9.80
C THR A 266 -6.50 -12.20 -8.76
N GLU A 267 -7.23 -11.14 -8.44
CA GLU A 267 -8.52 -11.29 -7.79
C GLU A 267 -9.45 -12.02 -8.74
N THR A 268 -9.95 -13.16 -8.31
CA THR A 268 -11.21 -13.68 -8.84
C THR A 268 -12.22 -12.53 -8.77
N GLN A 269 -12.71 -12.06 -9.91
CA GLN A 269 -13.71 -11.00 -9.98
C GLN A 269 -14.96 -11.46 -9.23
N TYR A 270 -15.13 -10.96 -8.02
CA TYR A 270 -16.43 -11.02 -7.36
C TYR A 270 -17.25 -9.82 -7.85
N LEU A 271 -18.48 -10.09 -8.25
CA LEU A 271 -19.46 -9.07 -8.62
C LEU A 271 -19.54 -8.01 -7.50
N PRO A 272 -19.59 -6.71 -7.84
CA PRO A 272 -19.81 -5.69 -6.83
C PRO A 272 -21.15 -5.94 -6.11
N PRO A 273 -21.23 -5.68 -4.80
CA PRO A 273 -22.49 -5.79 -4.08
C PRO A 273 -23.52 -4.83 -4.68
N PRO A 274 -24.82 -5.16 -4.60
CA PRO A 274 -25.87 -4.27 -5.07
C PRO A 274 -25.77 -2.89 -4.39
N PRO A 275 -26.09 -1.79 -5.12
CA PRO A 275 -25.80 -0.41 -4.69
C PRO A 275 -26.52 0.07 -3.42
N ASP A 276 -27.44 -0.69 -2.84
CA ASP A 276 -28.31 -0.25 -1.74
C ASP A 276 -27.96 -0.82 -0.36
N SER A 277 -26.80 -1.47 -0.16
CA SER A 277 -26.47 -1.99 1.16
C SER A 277 -25.89 -0.91 2.07
N THR A 278 -26.56 -0.61 3.17
CA THR A 278 -26.06 0.28 4.23
C THR A 278 -25.17 -0.47 5.24
N HIS A 279 -25.00 -1.77 5.08
CA HIS A 279 -24.29 -2.65 6.01
C HIS A 279 -22.98 -3.14 5.44
N TRP A 280 -21.96 -3.21 6.29
CA TRP A 280 -20.76 -3.99 6.00
C TRP A 280 -21.09 -5.49 5.96
N ARG A 281 -20.38 -6.24 5.14
CA ARG A 281 -20.52 -7.69 5.04
C ARG A 281 -19.24 -8.35 5.48
N MET A 282 -19.33 -9.28 6.39
CA MET A 282 -18.23 -10.11 6.86
C MET A 282 -18.45 -11.56 6.44
N HIS A 283 -17.55 -12.12 5.68
CA HIS A 283 -17.49 -13.56 5.42
C HIS A 283 -16.42 -14.16 6.30
N PHE A 284 -16.73 -15.21 7.02
CA PHE A 284 -15.81 -15.90 7.91
C PHE A 284 -15.84 -17.39 7.68
N ASP A 285 -14.72 -18.07 7.94
CA ASP A 285 -14.56 -19.51 7.84
C ASP A 285 -13.43 -20.00 8.73
N GLY A 286 -13.55 -21.19 9.29
CA GLY A 286 -12.54 -21.91 10.04
C GLY A 286 -12.06 -23.14 9.30
N SER A 287 -10.77 -23.47 9.36
CA SER A 287 -10.19 -24.64 8.72
C SER A 287 -9.20 -25.35 9.62
N LYS A 288 -9.34 -26.68 9.71
CA LYS A 288 -8.41 -27.56 10.40
C LYS A 288 -7.66 -28.44 9.39
N MET A 289 -6.33 -28.32 9.35
CA MET A 289 -5.45 -29.14 8.53
C MET A 289 -4.41 -29.87 9.40
N ARG A 290 -3.68 -30.81 8.81
CA ARG A 290 -2.59 -31.54 9.53
C ARG A 290 -1.52 -30.60 10.09
N LEU A 291 -1.28 -29.48 9.45
CA LEU A 291 -0.26 -28.48 9.80
C LEU A 291 -0.73 -27.46 10.82
N GLY A 292 -2.03 -27.32 11.05
CA GLY A 292 -2.58 -26.38 12.02
C GLY A 292 -4.03 -26.00 11.81
N LEU A 293 -4.50 -25.12 12.67
CA LEU A 293 -5.79 -24.47 12.58
C LEU A 293 -5.62 -23.06 11.99
N GLY A 294 -6.57 -22.64 11.19
CA GLY A 294 -6.60 -21.31 10.61
C GLY A 294 -8.01 -20.78 10.43
N ALA A 295 -8.14 -19.49 10.40
CA ALA A 295 -9.39 -18.80 10.14
C ALA A 295 -9.21 -17.78 9.01
N GLY A 296 -10.25 -17.54 8.26
CA GLY A 296 -10.30 -16.59 7.16
C GLY A 296 -11.43 -15.59 7.37
N ILE A 297 -11.15 -14.31 7.20
CA ILE A 297 -12.12 -13.23 7.39
C ILE A 297 -12.03 -12.28 6.19
N VAL A 298 -13.17 -11.93 5.62
CA VAL A 298 -13.29 -10.91 4.57
C VAL A 298 -14.34 -9.90 5.01
N LEU A 299 -13.91 -8.66 5.23
CA LEU A 299 -14.79 -7.52 5.48
C LEU A 299 -14.99 -6.75 4.18
N SER A 300 -16.22 -6.54 3.77
CA SER A 300 -16.58 -5.78 2.56
C SER A 300 -17.41 -4.56 2.93
N SER A 301 -16.97 -3.38 2.49
CA SER A 301 -17.71 -2.13 2.73
C SER A 301 -19.00 -2.06 1.87
N PRO A 302 -19.94 -1.19 2.22
CA PRO A 302 -21.10 -0.89 1.38
C PRO A 302 -20.76 -0.43 -0.04
N LYS A 303 -19.57 0.16 -0.21
CA LYS A 303 -19.05 0.62 -1.50
C LYS A 303 -18.30 -0.44 -2.30
N GLY A 304 -18.13 -1.66 -1.73
CA GLY A 304 -17.50 -2.79 -2.41
C GLY A 304 -16.01 -3.00 -2.13
N ASP A 305 -15.41 -2.15 -1.29
CA ASP A 305 -14.01 -2.34 -0.85
C ASP A 305 -13.88 -3.55 0.08
N ARG A 306 -12.73 -4.22 0.08
CA ARG A 306 -12.54 -5.46 0.83
C ARG A 306 -11.27 -5.46 1.66
N LEU A 307 -11.40 -5.90 2.92
CA LEU A 307 -10.30 -6.21 3.82
C LEU A 307 -10.25 -7.72 4.02
N ARG A 308 -9.07 -8.30 3.99
CA ARG A 308 -8.87 -9.76 4.06
C ARG A 308 -7.85 -10.10 5.11
N TYR A 309 -8.22 -11.05 5.96
CA TYR A 309 -7.40 -11.51 7.08
C TYR A 309 -7.30 -13.02 7.08
N ALA A 310 -6.10 -13.52 7.28
CA ALA A 310 -5.79 -14.90 7.55
C ALA A 310 -5.28 -15.01 8.99
N LEU A 311 -5.99 -15.73 9.85
CA LEU A 311 -5.66 -15.90 11.26
C LEU A 311 -5.03 -17.29 11.46
N GLN A 312 -3.82 -17.32 12.01
CA GLN A 312 -3.18 -18.58 12.43
C GLN A 312 -3.47 -18.87 13.89
N ILE A 313 -4.17 -19.97 14.14
CA ILE A 313 -4.53 -20.42 15.48
C ILE A 313 -3.44 -21.37 16.01
N HIS A 314 -2.87 -21.08 17.16
CA HIS A 314 -1.71 -21.78 17.73
C HIS A 314 -2.04 -22.77 18.84
N PHE A 315 -3.31 -23.02 19.12
CA PHE A 315 -3.76 -24.03 20.09
C PHE A 315 -4.55 -25.14 19.42
N ALA A 316 -4.61 -26.30 20.06
CA ALA A 316 -5.36 -27.44 19.54
C ALA A 316 -6.86 -27.24 19.78
N ALA A 317 -7.66 -27.33 18.71
CA ALA A 317 -9.09 -27.14 18.79
C ALA A 317 -9.85 -27.95 17.69
N SER A 318 -11.17 -27.95 17.77
CA SER A 318 -12.06 -28.50 16.74
C SER A 318 -12.22 -27.51 15.57
N ASN A 319 -12.79 -27.98 14.45
CA ASN A 319 -13.13 -27.10 13.34
C ASN A 319 -14.15 -26.04 13.76
N ASN A 320 -15.14 -26.41 14.58
CA ASN A 320 -16.15 -25.46 15.07
C ASN A 320 -15.53 -24.34 15.92
N VAL A 321 -14.49 -24.62 16.69
CA VAL A 321 -13.75 -23.59 17.44
C VAL A 321 -13.02 -22.66 16.48
N ALA A 322 -12.43 -23.17 15.40
CA ALA A 322 -11.79 -22.31 14.38
C ALA A 322 -12.80 -21.39 13.70
N GLU A 323 -14.02 -21.85 13.46
CA GLU A 323 -15.14 -21.03 12.95
C GLU A 323 -15.52 -19.91 13.93
N TYR A 324 -15.63 -20.24 15.22
CA TYR A 324 -15.89 -19.25 16.25
C TYR A 324 -14.78 -18.23 16.39
N GLU A 325 -13.50 -18.67 16.33
CA GLU A 325 -12.35 -17.76 16.36
C GLU A 325 -12.37 -16.80 15.16
N ALA A 326 -12.73 -17.30 13.96
CA ALA A 326 -12.90 -16.45 12.78
C ALA A 326 -13.96 -15.36 13.02
N LEU A 327 -15.10 -15.75 13.56
CA LEU A 327 -16.21 -14.83 13.85
C LEU A 327 -15.84 -13.80 14.93
N VAL A 328 -15.29 -14.26 16.07
CA VAL A 328 -14.89 -13.39 17.18
C VAL A 328 -13.82 -12.39 16.75
N HIS A 329 -12.79 -12.86 16.04
CA HIS A 329 -11.72 -11.99 15.55
C HIS A 329 -12.25 -11.00 14.52
N GLY A 330 -13.11 -11.44 13.61
CA GLY A 330 -13.76 -10.58 12.63
C GLY A 330 -14.62 -9.48 13.26
N LEU A 331 -15.38 -9.79 14.31
CA LEU A 331 -16.16 -8.80 15.05
C LEU A 331 -15.27 -7.81 15.82
N ARG A 332 -14.14 -8.26 16.38
CA ARG A 332 -13.15 -7.37 17.00
C ARG A 332 -12.57 -6.40 15.99
N LEU A 333 -12.16 -6.89 14.83
CA LEU A 333 -11.65 -6.05 13.74
C LEU A 333 -12.71 -5.06 13.26
N ALA A 334 -13.96 -5.51 13.09
CA ALA A 334 -15.07 -4.65 12.69
C ALA A 334 -15.30 -3.51 13.71
N LYS A 335 -15.23 -3.83 15.01
CA LYS A 335 -15.34 -2.86 16.08
C LYS A 335 -14.17 -1.86 16.08
N GLU A 336 -12.94 -2.31 15.89
CA GLU A 336 -11.75 -1.45 15.78
C GLU A 336 -11.81 -0.51 14.58
N LEU A 337 -12.47 -0.94 13.50
CA LEU A 337 -12.72 -0.15 12.29
C LEU A 337 -13.85 0.87 12.45
N GLY A 338 -14.56 0.87 13.59
CA GLY A 338 -15.72 1.74 13.81
C GLY A 338 -16.94 1.38 12.97
N ILE A 339 -17.06 0.12 12.53
CA ILE A 339 -18.21 -0.37 11.79
C ILE A 339 -19.42 -0.40 12.71
N ARG A 340 -20.54 0.22 12.28
CA ARG A 340 -21.75 0.31 13.10
C ARG A 340 -22.76 -0.80 12.78
N ARG A 341 -22.85 -1.19 11.49
CA ARG A 341 -23.80 -2.20 11.02
C ARG A 341 -23.09 -3.25 10.19
N ILE A 342 -23.27 -4.52 10.54
CA ILE A 342 -22.55 -5.63 9.94
C ILE A 342 -23.43 -6.85 9.74
N LEU A 343 -23.34 -7.48 8.57
CA LEU A 343 -23.94 -8.79 8.26
C LEU A 343 -22.81 -9.83 8.22
N CYS A 344 -22.92 -10.86 9.06
CA CYS A 344 -21.91 -11.90 9.22
C CYS A 344 -22.34 -13.17 8.49
N TYR A 345 -21.63 -13.57 7.45
CA TYR A 345 -21.91 -14.73 6.60
C TYR A 345 -20.93 -15.86 6.90
N GLY A 346 -21.45 -17.02 7.32
CA GLY A 346 -20.67 -18.24 7.56
C GLY A 346 -21.31 -19.46 6.89
N ASP A 347 -20.51 -20.49 6.57
CA ASP A 347 -20.99 -21.75 5.99
C ASP A 347 -21.10 -22.88 7.03
N SER A 348 -20.80 -22.60 8.30
CA SER A 348 -21.08 -23.48 9.43
C SER A 348 -22.47 -23.20 9.97
N ASP A 349 -23.44 -24.07 9.61
CA ASP A 349 -24.82 -23.96 10.08
C ASP A 349 -24.89 -23.95 11.62
N LEU A 350 -24.08 -24.81 12.27
CA LEU A 350 -24.02 -24.89 13.74
C LEU A 350 -23.62 -23.54 14.36
N VAL A 351 -22.55 -22.92 13.89
CA VAL A 351 -22.04 -21.67 14.47
C VAL A 351 -23.01 -20.53 14.22
N VAL A 352 -23.56 -20.43 13.01
CA VAL A 352 -24.51 -19.38 12.65
C VAL A 352 -25.81 -19.51 13.47
N GLN A 353 -26.39 -20.68 13.56
CA GLN A 353 -27.62 -20.92 14.30
C GLN A 353 -27.48 -20.74 15.82
N GLN A 354 -26.30 -21.07 16.37
CA GLN A 354 -25.98 -20.79 17.77
C GLN A 354 -25.83 -19.31 18.04
N CYS A 355 -25.23 -18.56 17.13
CA CYS A 355 -25.00 -17.11 17.29
C CYS A 355 -26.30 -16.30 17.05
N SER A 356 -27.16 -16.73 16.13
CA SER A 356 -28.49 -16.13 15.92
C SER A 356 -29.46 -16.39 17.09
N GLY A 357 -29.17 -17.40 17.93
CA GLY A 357 -30.02 -17.77 19.08
C GLY A 357 -31.04 -18.85 18.79
N GLU A 358 -31.03 -19.42 17.57
CA GLU A 358 -31.98 -20.49 17.20
C GLU A 358 -31.60 -21.84 17.81
N TRP A 359 -30.31 -22.09 18.02
CA TRP A 359 -29.80 -23.32 18.65
C TRP A 359 -29.03 -23.04 19.94
N ASP A 360 -29.16 -23.95 20.91
CA ASP A 360 -28.40 -23.88 22.16
C ASP A 360 -26.98 -24.50 22.00
N ALA A 361 -26.02 -23.86 22.62
CA ALA A 361 -24.67 -24.40 22.75
C ALA A 361 -24.61 -25.32 24.00
N ARG A 362 -24.63 -26.63 23.80
CA ARG A 362 -24.55 -27.62 24.88
C ARG A 362 -23.14 -27.87 25.38
N ASP A 363 -22.13 -27.66 24.54
CA ASP A 363 -20.72 -27.76 24.89
C ASP A 363 -20.26 -26.49 25.61
N SER A 364 -19.53 -26.62 26.72
CA SER A 364 -19.11 -25.50 27.56
C SER A 364 -18.21 -24.51 26.85
N ASN A 365 -17.33 -25.00 25.94
CA ASN A 365 -16.45 -24.15 25.16
C ASN A 365 -17.24 -23.34 24.13
N MET A 366 -18.17 -23.99 23.41
CA MET A 366 -19.04 -23.31 22.45
C MET A 366 -19.99 -22.31 23.13
N ALA A 367 -20.47 -22.61 24.35
CA ALA A 367 -21.25 -21.67 25.14
C ALA A 367 -20.47 -20.41 25.50
N SER A 368 -19.19 -20.57 25.85
CA SER A 368 -18.30 -19.44 26.14
C SER A 368 -18.06 -18.58 24.90
N TYR A 369 -17.84 -19.18 23.72
CA TYR A 369 -17.70 -18.45 22.46
C TYR A 369 -19.02 -17.75 22.08
N ARG A 370 -20.17 -18.42 22.18
CA ARG A 370 -21.48 -17.82 21.94
C ARG A 370 -21.69 -16.59 22.81
N PHE A 371 -21.41 -16.68 24.10
CA PHE A 371 -21.50 -15.54 25.03
C PHE A 371 -20.60 -14.38 24.58
N LEU A 372 -19.34 -14.68 24.19
CA LEU A 372 -18.41 -13.68 23.69
C LEU A 372 -18.90 -13.00 22.40
N VAL A 373 -19.43 -13.78 21.45
CA VAL A 373 -20.03 -13.26 20.21
C VAL A 373 -21.23 -12.36 20.52
N GLN A 374 -22.13 -12.77 21.43
CA GLN A 374 -23.28 -11.96 21.86
C GLN A 374 -22.83 -10.64 22.51
N LYS A 375 -21.79 -10.67 23.34
CA LYS A 375 -21.22 -9.47 23.95
C LYS A 375 -20.61 -8.52 22.90
N LEU A 376 -19.93 -9.05 21.89
CA LEU A 376 -19.34 -8.26 20.81
C LEU A 376 -20.44 -7.71 19.89
N SER A 377 -21.44 -8.51 19.53
CA SER A 377 -22.54 -8.09 18.66
C SER A 377 -23.36 -6.94 19.25
N GLY A 378 -23.51 -6.90 20.58
CA GLY A 378 -24.18 -5.80 21.29
C GLY A 378 -23.45 -4.45 21.20
N SER A 379 -22.23 -4.41 20.68
CA SER A 379 -21.50 -3.15 20.44
C SER A 379 -21.76 -2.53 19.07
N PHE A 380 -22.54 -3.19 18.20
CA PHE A 380 -22.95 -2.69 16.89
C PHE A 380 -24.40 -2.18 16.93
N GLU A 381 -24.71 -1.19 16.11
CA GLU A 381 -26.10 -0.70 15.91
C GLU A 381 -26.98 -1.75 15.20
N GLY A 382 -26.34 -2.69 14.48
CA GLY A 382 -26.98 -3.82 13.82
C GLY A 382 -25.93 -4.87 13.49
N CYS A 383 -26.17 -6.10 13.97
CA CYS A 383 -25.32 -7.27 13.71
C CYS A 383 -26.21 -8.48 13.49
N GLU A 384 -26.14 -9.07 12.30
CA GLU A 384 -26.93 -10.24 11.94
C GLU A 384 -26.00 -11.37 11.49
N PHE A 385 -26.40 -12.61 11.81
CA PHE A 385 -25.67 -13.82 11.44
C PHE A 385 -26.48 -14.58 10.41
N LEU A 386 -25.88 -14.86 9.26
CA LEU A 386 -26.54 -15.43 8.09
C LEU A 386 -25.77 -16.65 7.59
N HIS A 387 -26.49 -17.77 7.43
CA HIS A 387 -25.91 -18.95 6.82
C HIS A 387 -25.85 -18.80 5.29
N VAL A 388 -24.73 -19.19 4.70
CA VAL A 388 -24.53 -19.21 3.25
C VAL A 388 -23.93 -20.54 2.82
N PRO A 389 -24.33 -21.06 1.63
CA PRO A 389 -23.70 -22.26 1.08
C PRO A 389 -22.18 -22.08 0.92
N ARG A 390 -21.42 -23.15 1.13
CA ARG A 390 -19.96 -23.15 1.00
C ARG A 390 -19.46 -22.59 -0.34
N ALA A 391 -20.24 -22.76 -1.41
CA ALA A 391 -19.92 -22.21 -2.73
C ALA A 391 -19.93 -20.68 -2.75
N GLU A 392 -20.65 -20.03 -1.86
CA GLU A 392 -20.73 -18.58 -1.73
C GLU A 392 -19.72 -18.02 -0.73
N ASN A 393 -19.22 -18.87 0.22
CA ASN A 393 -18.17 -18.48 1.19
C ASN A 393 -16.75 -18.79 0.71
N LYS A 394 -16.50 -18.86 -0.61
CA LYS A 394 -15.19 -19.23 -1.19
C LYS A 394 -14.04 -18.35 -0.67
N ALA A 395 -14.28 -17.08 -0.46
CA ALA A 395 -13.25 -16.14 -0.03
C ALA A 395 -12.77 -16.43 1.40
N GLY A 396 -13.67 -16.64 2.35
CA GLY A 396 -13.37 -17.06 3.73
C GLY A 396 -12.65 -18.40 3.74
N ASN A 397 -13.20 -19.40 3.05
CA ASN A 397 -12.63 -20.74 2.91
C ASN A 397 -11.18 -20.74 2.38
N THR A 398 -10.89 -19.92 1.36
CA THR A 398 -9.53 -19.82 0.80
C THR A 398 -8.56 -19.25 1.82
N LEU A 399 -8.94 -18.20 2.55
CA LEU A 399 -8.10 -17.58 3.58
C LEU A 399 -7.87 -18.52 4.77
N ALA A 400 -8.90 -19.21 5.22
CA ALA A 400 -8.81 -20.21 6.28
C ALA A 400 -7.83 -21.36 5.92
N LYS A 401 -7.88 -21.83 4.67
CA LYS A 401 -6.94 -22.83 4.15
C LYS A 401 -5.51 -22.32 4.07
N ILE A 402 -5.28 -21.10 3.60
CA ILE A 402 -3.97 -20.46 3.58
C ILE A 402 -3.40 -20.37 5.00
N ALA A 403 -4.19 -19.91 5.96
CA ALA A 403 -3.79 -19.81 7.35
C ALA A 403 -3.46 -21.19 7.98
N SER A 404 -4.30 -22.20 7.75
CA SER A 404 -4.13 -23.54 8.32
C SER A 404 -3.02 -24.35 7.66
N SER A 405 -2.66 -24.07 6.40
CA SER A 405 -1.54 -24.72 5.69
C SER A 405 -0.16 -24.18 6.08
N ARG A 406 -0.09 -23.10 6.87
CA ARG A 406 1.17 -22.44 7.27
C ARG A 406 2.07 -22.01 6.09
N GLN A 407 1.50 -21.88 4.90
CA GLN A 407 2.21 -21.40 3.71
C GLN A 407 2.45 -19.90 3.74
N ALA A 408 3.35 -19.43 2.87
CA ALA A 408 3.57 -18.00 2.69
C ALA A 408 2.26 -17.29 2.28
N ILE A 409 1.93 -16.22 2.98
CA ILE A 409 0.69 -15.48 2.74
C ILE A 409 0.88 -14.55 1.55
N PRO A 410 -0.03 -14.61 0.55
CA PRO A 410 -0.01 -13.69 -0.59
C PRO A 410 -0.07 -12.22 -0.17
N SER A 411 0.47 -11.34 -0.99
CA SER A 411 0.37 -9.89 -0.79
C SER A 411 -1.10 -9.43 -0.77
N GLY A 412 -1.45 -8.52 0.14
CA GLY A 412 -2.81 -8.00 0.28
C GLY A 412 -3.71 -8.78 1.25
N ILE A 413 -3.18 -9.81 1.91
CA ILE A 413 -3.83 -10.50 3.03
C ILE A 413 -3.06 -10.15 4.31
N SER A 414 -3.78 -9.74 5.35
CA SER A 414 -3.20 -9.51 6.68
C SER A 414 -3.09 -10.84 7.42
N LEU A 415 -1.90 -11.13 7.95
CA LEU A 415 -1.70 -12.27 8.84
C LEU A 415 -1.91 -11.80 10.29
N GLU A 416 -2.78 -12.50 10.98
CA GLU A 416 -3.04 -12.35 12.43
C GLU A 416 -2.67 -13.64 13.17
N HIS A 417 -2.36 -13.53 14.48
CA HIS A 417 -1.93 -14.64 15.34
C HIS A 417 -2.74 -14.69 16.62
#